data_c0ee4866305617e990eb092e1e5eb45f
#
_entry.id   c0ee4866305617e990eb092e1e5eb45f
#
_cell.length_a   1.000
_cell.length_b   1.000
_cell.length_c   1.000
_cell.angle_alpha   90.00
_cell.angle_beta   90.00
_cell.angle_gamma   90.00
#
_symmetry.space_group_name_H-M   'P 1'
#
loop_
_entity.id
_entity.type
_entity.pdbx_description
1 polymer ?
#
loop_
_entity_poly.entity_id
_entity_poly.type
_entity_poly.pdbx_seq_one_letter_code
_entity_poly.pdbx_strand_id
1 'polypeptide(L)'
;MKSLITQVTRSGQVESFHVGYGVIVDASGEIVKAYGDTQYSTYVRSSAKPLQGMAVLRSGAYDNFKMTPEDLAVICSSHSGEPIHTQTVSQVFSEAGIGPELLACGIHPPIHRPSAQALQTAGVAPQQIHNNCSGKHAGMLATCVQLAHSPEDYLNPEHPVQQYIYDIVKEYTSSDEIHRGVDGCSAPVFYLPLQKVAMAFARISKQENQECCQIFQAMSGHPHLVGGEGRFDTALMKSYPEKILSKGGAEAVSAAGFIMPDGQVYGLAVKVLDGNYRAIGQMVLK
;
A
#
# COMPACT_ATOMS: atom_id res chain seq x y z
N MET A 1 -9.28 -26.36 4.35
CA MET A 1 -10.25 -25.26 4.66
C MET A 1 -10.98 -24.85 3.39
N LYS A 2 -12.24 -24.36 3.50
CA LYS A 2 -12.99 -23.91 2.32
C LYS A 2 -12.42 -22.58 1.82
N SER A 3 -12.20 -22.44 0.51
CA SER A 3 -11.78 -21.20 -0.11
C SER A 3 -12.89 -20.14 -0.11
N LEU A 4 -12.53 -18.87 -0.26
CA LEU A 4 -13.48 -17.80 -0.59
C LEU A 4 -13.93 -17.96 -2.05
N ILE A 5 -15.22 -17.80 -2.28
CA ILE A 5 -15.80 -17.84 -3.63
C ILE A 5 -16.69 -16.61 -3.80
N THR A 6 -16.42 -15.84 -4.85
CA THR A 6 -17.30 -14.75 -5.29
C THR A 6 -17.91 -15.12 -6.63
N GLN A 7 -19.23 -15.06 -6.72
CA GLN A 7 -19.97 -15.33 -7.94
C GLN A 7 -20.32 -14.03 -8.66
N VAL A 8 -20.18 -14.03 -9.97
CA VAL A 8 -20.68 -12.99 -10.86
C VAL A 8 -21.96 -13.52 -11.48
N THR A 9 -23.06 -12.78 -11.34
CA THR A 9 -24.37 -13.20 -11.83
C THR A 9 -24.89 -12.27 -12.91
N ARG A 10 -25.68 -12.82 -13.83
CA ARG A 10 -26.46 -12.08 -14.81
C ARG A 10 -27.91 -12.58 -14.78
N SER A 11 -28.86 -11.67 -14.59
CA SER A 11 -30.30 -12.02 -14.50
C SER A 11 -30.59 -13.19 -13.54
N GLY A 12 -29.85 -13.21 -12.38
CA GLY A 12 -30.03 -14.24 -11.35
C GLY A 12 -29.31 -15.56 -11.59
N GLN A 13 -28.66 -15.75 -12.74
CA GLN A 13 -27.85 -16.93 -13.05
C GLN A 13 -26.37 -16.67 -12.86
N VAL A 14 -25.62 -17.68 -12.40
CA VAL A 14 -24.15 -17.58 -12.27
C VAL A 14 -23.51 -17.57 -13.64
N GLU A 15 -22.81 -16.49 -13.96
CA GLU A 15 -22.07 -16.32 -15.22
C GLU A 15 -20.59 -16.72 -15.08
N SER A 16 -19.97 -16.40 -13.96
CA SER A 16 -18.59 -16.77 -13.62
C SER A 16 -18.35 -16.72 -12.12
N PHE A 17 -17.21 -17.22 -11.68
CA PHE A 17 -16.81 -17.14 -10.28
C PHE A 17 -15.31 -16.89 -10.13
N HIS A 18 -14.92 -16.34 -8.99
CA HIS A 18 -13.56 -16.13 -8.56
C HIS A 18 -13.29 -16.90 -7.28
N VAL A 19 -12.12 -17.52 -7.19
CA VAL A 19 -11.67 -18.24 -6.00
C VAL A 19 -10.57 -17.42 -5.33
N GLY A 20 -10.59 -17.34 -4.01
CA GLY A 20 -9.57 -16.64 -3.23
C GLY A 20 -9.25 -17.33 -1.93
N TYR A 21 -8.13 -16.93 -1.36
CA TYR A 21 -7.69 -17.28 -0.02
C TYR A 21 -7.70 -16.05 0.86
N GLY A 22 -7.97 -16.25 2.15
CA GLY A 22 -8.00 -15.17 3.10
C GLY A 22 -7.65 -15.64 4.50
N VAL A 23 -7.04 -14.77 5.28
CA VAL A 23 -6.67 -15.05 6.65
C VAL A 23 -6.86 -13.81 7.52
N ILE A 24 -7.41 -14.01 8.70
CA ILE A 24 -7.44 -13.03 9.77
C ILE A 24 -6.55 -13.55 10.89
N VAL A 25 -5.64 -12.72 11.36
CA VAL A 25 -4.78 -12.99 12.50
C VAL A 25 -4.92 -11.90 13.56
N ASP A 26 -4.62 -12.25 14.79
CA ASP A 26 -4.42 -11.27 15.86
C ASP A 26 -3.02 -10.61 15.78
N ALA A 27 -2.73 -9.72 16.71
CA ALA A 27 -1.46 -9.00 16.74
C ALA A 27 -0.24 -9.89 17.10
N SER A 28 -0.47 -11.11 17.60
CA SER A 28 0.59 -12.09 17.82
C SER A 28 0.92 -12.90 16.57
N GLY A 29 0.02 -12.87 15.57
CA GLY A 29 0.10 -13.65 14.33
C GLY A 29 -0.69 -14.96 14.40
N GLU A 30 -1.43 -15.21 15.49
CA GLU A 30 -2.30 -16.37 15.63
C GLU A 30 -3.52 -16.25 14.73
N ILE A 31 -3.87 -17.36 14.05
CA ILE A 31 -4.97 -17.39 13.10
C ILE A 31 -6.30 -17.41 13.83
N VAL A 32 -7.10 -16.36 13.63
CA VAL A 32 -8.46 -16.23 14.15
C VAL A 32 -9.48 -16.81 13.15
N LYS A 33 -9.27 -16.57 11.85
CA LYS A 33 -10.14 -17.07 10.79
C LYS A 33 -9.34 -17.33 9.53
N ALA A 34 -9.68 -18.41 8.82
CA ALA A 34 -8.97 -18.75 7.59
C ALA A 34 -9.90 -19.31 6.53
N TYR A 35 -9.58 -18.96 5.28
CA TYR A 35 -10.21 -19.46 4.07
C TYR A 35 -9.14 -19.90 3.08
N GLY A 36 -9.12 -21.18 2.75
CA GLY A 36 -8.11 -21.78 1.86
C GLY A 36 -6.76 -21.92 2.52
N ASP A 37 -5.71 -21.76 1.73
CA ASP A 37 -4.33 -21.89 2.18
C ASP A 37 -3.79 -20.57 2.74
N THR A 38 -3.57 -20.50 4.05
CA THR A 38 -3.02 -19.30 4.72
C THR A 38 -1.54 -19.08 4.48
N GLN A 39 -0.82 -20.15 4.09
CA GLN A 39 0.59 -20.12 3.74
C GLN A 39 0.81 -19.85 2.25
N TYR A 40 -0.27 -19.67 1.48
CA TYR A 40 -0.16 -19.29 0.08
C TYR A 40 0.64 -18.00 -0.05
N SER A 41 1.77 -18.13 -0.73
CA SER A 41 2.69 -17.01 -0.94
C SER A 41 2.37 -16.31 -2.26
N THR A 42 2.43 -14.99 -2.25
CA THR A 42 2.20 -14.15 -3.43
C THR A 42 3.07 -12.89 -3.35
N TYR A 43 3.29 -12.24 -4.50
CA TYR A 43 3.82 -10.89 -4.47
C TYR A 43 2.79 -9.95 -3.85
N VAL A 44 3.17 -9.30 -2.74
CA VAL A 44 2.26 -8.44 -1.97
C VAL A 44 1.95 -7.11 -2.68
N ARG A 45 2.73 -6.78 -3.69
CA ARG A 45 2.56 -5.59 -4.53
C ARG A 45 2.39 -4.32 -3.65
N SER A 46 1.50 -3.45 -4.03
CA SER A 46 1.27 -2.19 -3.31
C SER A 46 0.73 -2.33 -1.88
N SER A 47 0.35 -3.53 -1.42
CA SER A 47 -0.01 -3.71 -0.01
C SER A 47 1.21 -3.61 0.94
N ALA A 48 2.45 -3.67 0.41
CA ALA A 48 3.66 -3.41 1.20
C ALA A 48 3.91 -1.92 1.50
N LYS A 49 3.20 -0.99 0.87
CA LYS A 49 3.53 0.45 0.94
C LYS A 49 3.49 1.06 2.35
N PRO A 50 2.60 0.65 3.27
CA PRO A 50 2.68 1.11 4.66
C PRO A 50 4.03 0.76 5.32
N LEU A 51 4.57 -0.44 5.06
CA LEU A 51 5.88 -0.84 5.56
C LEU A 51 7.02 -0.06 4.88
N GLN A 52 6.88 0.24 3.59
CA GLN A 52 7.85 1.06 2.86
C GLN A 52 7.84 2.52 3.35
N GLY A 53 6.66 3.05 3.73
CA GLY A 53 6.51 4.38 4.33
C GLY A 53 7.17 4.50 5.71
N MET A 54 7.30 3.40 6.47
CA MET A 54 8.03 3.39 7.74
C MET A 54 9.50 3.79 7.59
N ALA A 55 10.10 3.58 6.44
CA ALA A 55 11.49 4.01 6.19
C ALA A 55 11.65 5.52 6.31
N VAL A 56 10.64 6.30 5.90
CA VAL A 56 10.63 7.77 6.04
C VAL A 56 10.60 8.19 7.51
N LEU A 57 9.84 7.48 8.33
CA LEU A 57 9.76 7.73 9.77
C LEU A 57 11.04 7.33 10.48
N ARG A 58 11.49 6.11 10.30
CA ARG A 58 12.70 5.56 10.97
C ARG A 58 13.99 6.27 10.60
N SER A 59 14.10 6.77 9.38
CA SER A 59 15.26 7.56 8.97
C SER A 59 15.30 8.94 9.60
N GLY A 60 14.18 9.41 10.18
CA GLY A 60 14.03 10.78 10.64
C GLY A 60 13.67 11.78 9.53
N ALA A 61 13.47 11.32 8.29
CA ALA A 61 13.10 12.20 7.17
C ALA A 61 11.79 12.94 7.42
N TYR A 62 10.80 12.25 8.01
CA TYR A 62 9.51 12.84 8.34
C TYR A 62 9.64 14.10 9.21
N ASP A 63 10.39 14.00 10.30
CA ASP A 63 10.56 15.11 11.25
C ASP A 63 11.50 16.19 10.69
N ASN A 64 12.63 15.78 10.08
CA ASN A 64 13.63 16.71 9.56
C ASN A 64 13.09 17.58 8.42
N PHE A 65 12.32 16.99 7.52
CA PHE A 65 11.69 17.71 6.39
C PHE A 65 10.31 18.27 6.74
N LYS A 66 9.85 18.13 8.00
CA LYS A 66 8.57 18.66 8.50
C LYS A 66 7.36 18.15 7.70
N MET A 67 7.42 16.90 7.27
CA MET A 67 6.33 16.27 6.54
C MET A 67 5.05 16.19 7.38
N THR A 68 3.91 16.26 6.71
CA THR A 68 2.58 16.19 7.31
C THR A 68 2.00 14.77 7.27
N PRO A 69 0.91 14.48 8.01
CA PRO A 69 0.19 13.22 7.86
C PRO A 69 -0.32 12.98 6.42
N GLU A 70 -0.67 14.04 5.68
CA GLU A 70 -1.05 13.98 4.28
C GLU A 70 0.09 13.49 3.38
N ASP A 71 1.31 13.97 3.61
CA ASP A 71 2.49 13.53 2.90
C ASP A 71 2.77 12.05 3.16
N LEU A 72 2.66 11.62 4.42
CA LEU A 72 2.83 10.21 4.78
C LEU A 72 1.74 9.33 4.17
N ALA A 73 0.49 9.80 4.10
CA ALA A 73 -0.61 9.09 3.46
C ALA A 73 -0.35 8.88 1.96
N VAL A 74 0.12 9.92 1.25
CA VAL A 74 0.44 9.80 -0.18
C VAL A 74 1.68 8.95 -0.43
N ILE A 75 2.65 8.95 0.47
CA ILE A 75 3.82 8.04 0.42
C ILE A 75 3.37 6.57 0.53
N CYS A 76 2.38 6.26 1.39
CA CYS A 76 1.82 4.92 1.53
C CYS A 76 0.78 4.57 0.45
N SER A 77 0.50 5.46 -0.51
CA SER A 77 -0.64 5.37 -1.43
C SER A 77 -0.38 4.50 -2.66
N SER A 78 -1.49 4.10 -3.29
CA SER A 78 -1.58 3.81 -4.73
C SER A 78 -2.61 4.77 -5.33
N HIS A 79 -2.25 6.04 -5.38
CA HIS A 79 -3.18 7.11 -5.69
C HIS A 79 -3.68 7.09 -7.14
N SER A 80 -4.80 7.74 -7.36
CA SER A 80 -5.44 7.77 -8.67
C SER A 80 -4.93 8.90 -9.61
N GLY A 81 -3.93 9.68 -9.18
CA GLY A 81 -3.37 10.76 -9.99
C GLY A 81 -4.29 11.98 -10.10
N GLU A 82 -5.16 12.21 -9.12
CA GLU A 82 -5.96 13.42 -9.00
C GLU A 82 -5.06 14.63 -8.66
N PRO A 83 -5.50 15.88 -8.92
CA PRO A 83 -4.68 17.06 -8.61
C PRO A 83 -4.17 17.10 -7.17
N ILE A 84 -5.00 16.70 -6.19
CA ILE A 84 -4.59 16.65 -4.78
C ILE A 84 -3.41 15.70 -4.57
N HIS A 85 -3.39 14.56 -5.25
CA HIS A 85 -2.30 13.59 -5.13
C HIS A 85 -1.00 14.14 -5.69
N THR A 86 -1.03 14.69 -6.91
CA THR A 86 0.17 15.25 -7.55
C THR A 86 0.70 16.47 -6.81
N GLN A 87 -0.19 17.30 -6.25
CA GLN A 87 0.20 18.44 -5.40
C GLN A 87 0.88 17.98 -4.11
N THR A 88 0.31 16.99 -3.40
CA THR A 88 0.92 16.45 -2.17
C THR A 88 2.26 15.77 -2.47
N VAL A 89 2.38 15.01 -3.57
CA VAL A 89 3.68 14.44 -3.98
C VAL A 89 4.69 15.54 -4.29
N SER A 90 4.28 16.63 -4.97
CA SER A 90 5.16 17.78 -5.22
C SER A 90 5.61 18.48 -3.93
N GLN A 91 4.74 18.52 -2.92
CA GLN A 91 5.07 19.04 -1.60
C GLN A 91 6.17 18.21 -0.93
N VAL A 92 6.06 16.88 -0.93
CA VAL A 92 7.12 15.97 -0.40
C VAL A 92 8.47 16.27 -1.05
N PHE A 93 8.52 16.48 -2.38
CA PHE A 93 9.75 16.86 -3.07
C PHE A 93 10.30 18.21 -2.61
N SER A 94 9.42 19.21 -2.49
CA SER A 94 9.80 20.55 -2.03
C SER A 94 10.37 20.55 -0.62
N GLU A 95 9.75 19.80 0.30
CA GLU A 95 10.18 19.68 1.70
C GLU A 95 11.50 18.94 1.84
N ALA A 96 11.72 17.90 1.03
CA ALA A 96 12.99 17.17 1.00
C ALA A 96 14.11 17.91 0.22
N GLY A 97 13.82 19.04 -0.43
CA GLY A 97 14.78 19.82 -1.21
C GLY A 97 15.29 19.11 -2.46
N ILE A 98 14.46 18.25 -3.08
CA ILE A 98 14.78 17.49 -4.29
C ILE A 98 13.73 17.71 -5.37
N GLY A 99 14.05 17.34 -6.60
CA GLY A 99 13.15 17.53 -7.74
C GLY A 99 12.47 16.25 -8.20
N PRO A 100 11.27 16.37 -8.82
CA PRO A 100 10.51 15.23 -9.32
C PRO A 100 11.16 14.54 -10.53
N GLU A 101 12.19 15.13 -11.15
CA GLU A 101 13.00 14.53 -12.22
C GLU A 101 13.75 13.27 -11.76
N LEU A 102 13.98 13.11 -10.45
CA LEU A 102 14.57 11.91 -9.85
C LEU A 102 13.62 10.71 -9.82
N LEU A 103 12.33 10.91 -10.09
CA LEU A 103 11.38 9.80 -10.15
C LEU A 103 11.78 8.80 -11.24
N ALA A 104 11.78 7.52 -10.91
CA ALA A 104 12.04 6.41 -11.82
C ALA A 104 10.92 5.37 -11.85
N CYS A 105 9.68 5.78 -11.49
CA CYS A 105 8.53 4.88 -11.39
C CYS A 105 7.82 4.60 -12.73
N GLY A 106 8.29 5.21 -13.82
CA GLY A 106 7.61 5.16 -15.12
C GLY A 106 6.41 6.11 -15.20
N ILE A 107 5.88 6.23 -16.41
CA ILE A 107 4.79 7.16 -16.73
C ILE A 107 3.53 6.39 -17.09
N HIS A 108 2.40 6.78 -16.52
CA HIS A 108 1.07 6.39 -16.98
C HIS A 108 0.07 7.54 -16.75
N PRO A 109 -1.03 7.59 -17.51
CA PRO A 109 -2.10 8.56 -17.25
C PRO A 109 -2.67 8.40 -15.83
N PRO A 110 -3.25 9.47 -15.25
CA PRO A 110 -4.05 9.30 -14.03
C PRO A 110 -5.05 8.15 -14.14
N ILE A 111 -5.19 7.34 -13.10
CA ILE A 111 -6.21 6.30 -13.02
C ILE A 111 -7.60 6.95 -12.89
N HIS A 112 -7.67 8.12 -12.26
CA HIS A 112 -8.87 8.93 -12.18
C HIS A 112 -9.21 9.48 -13.59
N ARG A 113 -10.27 8.93 -14.19
CA ARG A 113 -10.66 9.24 -15.57
C ARG A 113 -10.86 10.73 -15.83
N PRO A 114 -11.57 11.51 -14.97
CA PRO A 114 -11.70 12.95 -15.18
C PRO A 114 -10.36 13.68 -15.23
N SER A 115 -9.40 13.33 -14.36
CA SER A 115 -8.05 13.94 -14.39
C SER A 115 -7.28 13.58 -15.66
N ALA A 116 -7.36 12.32 -16.11
CA ALA A 116 -6.74 11.90 -17.37
C ALA A 116 -7.33 12.65 -18.57
N GLN A 117 -8.65 12.82 -18.60
CA GLN A 117 -9.34 13.56 -19.65
C GLN A 117 -8.99 15.06 -19.63
N ALA A 118 -8.85 15.67 -18.45
CA ALA A 118 -8.43 17.06 -18.31
C ALA A 118 -7.04 17.30 -18.89
N LEU A 119 -6.06 16.40 -18.59
CA LEU A 119 -4.72 16.46 -19.21
C LEU A 119 -4.79 16.35 -20.73
N GLN A 120 -5.55 15.38 -21.24
CA GLN A 120 -5.73 15.20 -22.68
C GLN A 120 -6.34 16.44 -23.35
N THR A 121 -7.37 17.04 -22.76
CA THR A 121 -8.03 18.24 -23.28
C THR A 121 -7.09 19.44 -23.26
N ALA A 122 -6.24 19.55 -22.25
CA ALA A 122 -5.23 20.60 -22.14
C ALA A 122 -3.99 20.37 -23.06
N GLY A 123 -3.91 19.23 -23.75
CA GLY A 123 -2.74 18.88 -24.56
C GLY A 123 -1.49 18.60 -23.73
N VAL A 124 -1.64 18.25 -22.43
CA VAL A 124 -0.54 17.99 -21.50
C VAL A 124 -0.31 16.50 -21.41
N ALA A 125 0.92 16.06 -21.70
CA ALA A 125 1.31 14.67 -21.56
C ALA A 125 1.40 14.27 -20.07
N PRO A 126 0.98 13.04 -19.69
CA PRO A 126 1.25 12.49 -18.36
C PRO A 126 2.75 12.48 -18.05
N GLN A 127 3.07 12.70 -16.79
CA GLN A 127 4.44 12.68 -16.25
C GLN A 127 4.56 11.62 -15.17
N GLN A 128 5.77 11.33 -14.69
CA GLN A 128 6.02 10.35 -13.64
C GLN A 128 5.25 10.64 -12.34
N ILE A 129 4.99 11.92 -12.04
CA ILE A 129 4.23 12.32 -10.86
C ILE A 129 2.77 11.82 -10.88
N HIS A 130 2.21 11.54 -12.07
CA HIS A 130 0.86 10.97 -12.22
C HIS A 130 0.82 9.46 -11.97
N ASN A 131 2.00 8.80 -11.95
CA ASN A 131 2.11 7.38 -11.63
C ASN A 131 1.61 7.12 -10.20
N ASN A 132 0.77 6.09 -10.02
CA ASN A 132 0.16 5.74 -8.74
C ASN A 132 1.17 5.35 -7.64
N CYS A 133 2.44 5.20 -7.96
CA CYS A 133 3.52 4.92 -7.03
C CYS A 133 4.42 6.12 -6.76
N SER A 134 4.17 7.29 -7.39
CA SER A 134 5.06 8.46 -7.28
C SER A 134 5.27 8.92 -5.83
N GLY A 135 4.21 8.86 -4.98
CA GLY A 135 4.33 9.16 -3.55
C GLY A 135 5.32 8.25 -2.82
N LYS A 136 5.21 6.92 -3.05
CA LYS A 136 6.19 5.97 -2.49
C LYS A 136 7.62 6.27 -2.93
N HIS A 137 7.81 6.59 -4.20
CA HIS A 137 9.13 6.92 -4.74
C HIS A 137 9.66 8.22 -4.16
N ALA A 138 8.81 9.24 -3.97
CA ALA A 138 9.17 10.47 -3.28
C ALA A 138 9.65 10.19 -1.83
N GLY A 139 8.95 9.31 -1.10
CA GLY A 139 9.37 8.87 0.24
C GLY A 139 10.72 8.15 0.24
N MET A 140 10.97 7.24 -0.73
CA MET A 140 12.27 6.57 -0.88
C MET A 140 13.40 7.58 -1.15
N LEU A 141 13.17 8.54 -2.04
CA LEU A 141 14.13 9.58 -2.38
C LEU A 141 14.40 10.51 -1.19
N ALA A 142 13.37 10.92 -0.46
CA ALA A 142 13.52 11.69 0.78
C ALA A 142 14.35 10.92 1.84
N THR A 143 14.13 9.59 1.95
CA THR A 143 14.93 8.73 2.83
C THR A 143 16.39 8.67 2.37
N CYS A 144 16.67 8.61 1.06
CA CYS A 144 18.04 8.69 0.54
C CYS A 144 18.73 9.98 0.98
N VAL A 145 18.07 11.13 0.79
CA VAL A 145 18.62 12.43 1.20
C VAL A 145 18.90 12.47 2.70
N GLN A 146 17.94 12.04 3.51
CA GLN A 146 18.06 12.04 4.96
C GLN A 146 19.27 11.21 5.46
N LEU A 147 19.49 10.06 4.83
CA LEU A 147 20.58 9.15 5.18
C LEU A 147 21.90 9.44 4.43
N ALA A 148 21.97 10.54 3.68
CA ALA A 148 23.11 10.95 2.85
C ALA A 148 23.53 9.86 1.84
N HIS A 149 22.57 9.12 1.28
CA HIS A 149 22.77 8.20 0.18
C HIS A 149 22.47 8.87 -1.16
N SER A 150 23.17 8.46 -2.23
CA SER A 150 22.87 8.91 -3.59
C SER A 150 21.42 8.57 -3.95
N PRO A 151 20.66 9.46 -4.59
CA PRO A 151 19.36 9.11 -5.16
C PRO A 151 19.48 8.29 -6.46
N GLU A 152 20.69 8.16 -7.01
CA GLU A 152 20.94 7.33 -8.19
C GLU A 152 20.73 5.85 -7.83
N ASP A 153 20.18 5.09 -8.77
CA ASP A 153 19.92 3.65 -8.61
C ASP A 153 19.16 3.24 -7.34
N TYR A 154 18.38 4.17 -6.76
CA TYR A 154 17.61 3.90 -5.52
C TYR A 154 16.60 2.74 -5.66
N LEU A 155 16.35 2.24 -6.86
CA LEU A 155 15.53 1.07 -7.15
C LEU A 155 16.32 -0.24 -7.18
N ASN A 156 17.65 -0.18 -7.19
CA ASN A 156 18.48 -1.37 -7.12
C ASN A 156 18.23 -2.09 -5.77
N PRO A 157 17.90 -3.39 -5.77
CA PRO A 157 17.67 -4.14 -4.53
C PRO A 157 18.80 -4.05 -3.51
N GLU A 158 20.04 -3.83 -3.97
CA GLU A 158 21.23 -3.69 -3.10
C GLU A 158 21.51 -2.24 -2.66
N HIS A 159 20.72 -1.28 -3.13
CA HIS A 159 20.83 0.10 -2.67
C HIS A 159 20.50 0.22 -1.18
N PRO A 160 21.22 1.04 -0.39
CA PRO A 160 20.99 1.13 1.06
C PRO A 160 19.54 1.41 1.46
N VAL A 161 18.82 2.25 0.72
CA VAL A 161 17.38 2.51 1.00
C VAL A 161 16.51 1.27 0.81
N GLN A 162 16.81 0.41 -0.19
CA GLN A 162 16.07 -0.81 -0.41
C GLN A 162 16.39 -1.90 0.61
N GLN A 163 17.65 -1.98 1.05
CA GLN A 163 18.04 -2.85 2.17
C GLN A 163 17.37 -2.38 3.47
N TYR A 164 17.32 -1.09 3.72
CA TYR A 164 16.61 -0.53 4.88
C TYR A 164 15.13 -0.87 4.90
N ILE A 165 14.45 -0.73 3.75
CA ILE A 165 13.05 -1.14 3.58
C ILE A 165 12.89 -2.66 3.74
N TYR A 166 13.81 -3.46 3.20
CA TYR A 166 13.79 -4.92 3.29
C TYR A 166 13.86 -5.38 4.76
N ASP A 167 14.71 -4.76 5.57
CA ASP A 167 14.82 -5.07 7.00
C ASP A 167 13.52 -4.73 7.76
N ILE A 168 12.88 -3.61 7.45
CA ILE A 168 11.58 -3.26 8.01
C ILE A 168 10.52 -4.31 7.64
N VAL A 169 10.47 -4.73 6.38
CA VAL A 169 9.52 -5.76 5.95
C VAL A 169 9.78 -7.08 6.66
N LYS A 170 11.03 -7.51 6.81
CA LYS A 170 11.41 -8.72 7.58
C LYS A 170 10.93 -8.65 9.02
N GLU A 171 11.17 -7.54 9.69
CA GLU A 171 10.77 -7.32 11.08
C GLU A 171 9.25 -7.46 11.27
N TYR A 172 8.47 -6.70 10.49
CA TYR A 172 7.02 -6.68 10.64
C TYR A 172 6.33 -7.97 10.21
N THR A 173 6.95 -8.73 9.30
CA THR A 173 6.45 -10.03 8.85
C THR A 173 7.07 -11.21 9.62
N SER A 174 8.00 -10.98 10.53
CA SER A 174 8.80 -12.02 11.20
C SER A 174 9.31 -13.06 10.19
N SER A 175 9.97 -12.60 9.13
CA SER A 175 10.51 -13.44 8.08
C SER A 175 12.03 -13.30 8.04
N ASP A 176 12.75 -14.42 8.01
CA ASP A 176 14.23 -14.40 7.95
C ASP A 176 14.73 -14.06 6.56
N GLU A 177 14.10 -14.63 5.55
CA GLU A 177 14.37 -14.35 4.14
C GLU A 177 13.07 -14.10 3.38
N ILE A 178 13.12 -13.15 2.44
CA ILE A 178 11.99 -12.79 1.59
C ILE A 178 12.48 -12.72 0.15
N HIS A 179 11.87 -13.54 -0.72
CA HIS A 179 12.15 -13.45 -2.15
C HIS A 179 11.71 -12.09 -2.69
N ARG A 180 12.60 -11.42 -3.41
CA ARG A 180 12.35 -10.12 -4.05
C ARG A 180 12.18 -10.28 -5.56
N GLY A 181 11.18 -9.62 -6.11
CA GLY A 181 10.98 -9.44 -7.54
C GLY A 181 11.05 -7.95 -7.91
N VAL A 182 10.66 -7.63 -9.13
CA VAL A 182 10.56 -6.24 -9.62
C VAL A 182 9.09 -5.91 -9.87
N ASP A 183 8.59 -4.83 -9.28
CA ASP A 183 7.22 -4.33 -9.47
C ASP A 183 7.10 -3.54 -10.78
N GLY A 184 5.85 -3.27 -11.22
CA GLY A 184 5.57 -2.46 -12.40
C GLY A 184 6.11 -1.03 -12.36
N CYS A 185 6.42 -0.50 -11.17
CA CYS A 185 7.09 0.78 -10.98
C CYS A 185 8.61 0.65 -10.81
N SER A 186 9.18 -0.49 -11.18
CA SER A 186 10.61 -0.84 -11.11
C SER A 186 11.19 -0.98 -9.68
N ALA A 187 10.43 -0.69 -8.62
CA ALA A 187 10.91 -0.91 -7.26
C ALA A 187 10.87 -2.40 -6.87
N PRO A 188 11.71 -2.85 -5.92
CA PRO A 188 11.61 -4.18 -5.35
C PRO A 188 10.21 -4.48 -4.79
N VAL A 189 9.74 -5.71 -5.01
CA VAL A 189 8.48 -6.25 -4.50
C VAL A 189 8.74 -7.56 -3.76
N PHE A 190 7.98 -7.81 -2.70
CA PHE A 190 8.19 -8.90 -1.76
C PHE A 190 7.21 -10.04 -1.99
N TYR A 191 7.72 -11.27 -1.95
CA TYR A 191 6.92 -12.51 -2.06
C TYR A 191 6.75 -13.11 -0.68
N LEU A 192 5.52 -13.09 -0.14
CA LEU A 192 5.22 -13.42 1.25
C LEU A 192 3.96 -14.30 1.38
N PRO A 193 3.91 -15.17 2.41
CA PRO A 193 2.68 -15.85 2.80
C PRO A 193 1.60 -14.85 3.26
N LEU A 194 0.33 -15.13 2.95
CA LEU A 194 -0.80 -14.27 3.34
C LEU A 194 -0.86 -14.04 4.86
N GLN A 195 -0.58 -15.08 5.67
CA GLN A 195 -0.56 -14.94 7.13
C GLN A 195 0.47 -13.89 7.59
N LYS A 196 1.63 -13.84 6.97
CA LYS A 196 2.68 -12.87 7.31
C LYS A 196 2.28 -11.44 6.93
N VAL A 197 1.58 -11.29 5.80
CA VAL A 197 1.03 -10.00 5.39
C VAL A 197 -0.05 -9.53 6.38
N ALA A 198 -0.98 -10.39 6.75
CA ALA A 198 -2.01 -10.07 7.74
C ALA A 198 -1.40 -9.68 9.09
N MET A 199 -0.37 -10.41 9.55
CA MET A 199 0.34 -10.12 10.80
C MET A 199 1.00 -8.73 10.78
N ALA A 200 1.62 -8.33 9.66
CA ALA A 200 2.20 -6.99 9.54
C ALA A 200 1.14 -5.90 9.70
N PHE A 201 -0.04 -6.07 9.11
CA PHE A 201 -1.14 -5.12 9.25
C PHE A 201 -1.75 -5.11 10.66
N ALA A 202 -1.84 -6.26 11.33
CA ALA A 202 -2.24 -6.32 12.75
C ALA A 202 -1.27 -5.52 13.63
N ARG A 203 0.04 -5.70 13.43
CA ARG A 203 1.09 -4.99 14.19
C ARG A 203 1.04 -3.48 13.97
N ILE A 204 0.85 -3.02 12.73
CA ILE A 204 0.67 -1.58 12.46
C ILE A 204 -0.57 -1.07 13.20
N SER A 205 -1.68 -1.79 13.14
CA SER A 205 -2.95 -1.36 13.75
C SER A 205 -2.96 -1.45 15.27
N LYS A 206 -2.04 -2.19 15.87
CA LYS A 206 -1.84 -2.23 17.32
C LYS A 206 -1.25 -0.94 17.88
N GLN A 207 -0.56 -0.16 17.04
CA GLN A 207 -0.03 1.17 17.38
C GLN A 207 0.88 1.17 18.62
N GLU A 208 1.68 0.11 18.81
CA GLU A 208 2.56 -0.03 20.00
C GLU A 208 3.76 0.91 19.98
N ASN A 209 4.15 1.40 18.82
CA ASN A 209 5.23 2.35 18.66
C ASN A 209 4.80 3.56 17.83
N GLN A 210 5.60 4.63 17.86
CA GLN A 210 5.29 5.88 17.19
C GLN A 210 5.09 5.70 15.67
N GLU A 211 5.91 4.89 15.02
CA GLU A 211 5.83 4.65 13.57
C GLU A 211 4.49 4.03 13.18
N CYS A 212 4.06 2.99 13.91
CA CYS A 212 2.76 2.37 13.70
C CYS A 212 1.61 3.35 13.91
N CYS A 213 1.67 4.17 14.96
CA CYS A 213 0.67 5.23 15.21
C CYS A 213 0.61 6.20 14.03
N GLN A 214 1.75 6.72 13.58
CA GLN A 214 1.82 7.69 12.50
C GLN A 214 1.33 7.11 11.16
N ILE A 215 1.75 5.89 10.79
CA ILE A 215 1.24 5.22 9.57
C ILE A 215 -0.26 4.99 9.66
N PHE A 216 -0.74 4.45 10.79
CA PHE A 216 -2.17 4.17 10.95
C PHE A 216 -3.00 5.45 10.87
N GLN A 217 -2.62 6.50 11.60
CA GLN A 217 -3.33 7.77 11.62
C GLN A 217 -3.27 8.50 10.28
N ALA A 218 -2.11 8.55 9.62
CA ALA A 218 -1.96 9.16 8.31
C ALA A 218 -2.90 8.51 7.28
N MET A 219 -2.89 7.18 7.18
CA MET A 219 -3.68 6.48 6.16
C MET A 219 -5.17 6.47 6.48
N SER A 220 -5.56 6.21 7.74
CA SER A 220 -6.98 6.17 8.14
C SER A 220 -7.61 7.56 8.24
N GLY A 221 -6.82 8.59 8.54
CA GLY A 221 -7.26 9.99 8.56
C GLY A 221 -7.36 10.61 7.17
N HIS A 222 -6.56 10.15 6.20
CA HIS A 222 -6.53 10.68 4.84
C HIS A 222 -6.79 9.61 3.76
N PRO A 223 -7.93 8.87 3.82
CA PRO A 223 -8.20 7.74 2.91
C PRO A 223 -8.22 8.14 1.43
N HIS A 224 -8.61 9.37 1.12
CA HIS A 224 -8.64 9.87 -0.25
C HIS A 224 -7.22 9.97 -0.84
N LEU A 225 -6.25 10.43 -0.06
CA LEU A 225 -4.84 10.48 -0.47
C LEU A 225 -4.24 9.08 -0.66
N VAL A 226 -4.72 8.06 0.08
CA VAL A 226 -4.26 6.67 -0.07
C VAL A 226 -4.72 6.04 -1.39
N GLY A 227 -5.93 6.32 -1.85
CA GLY A 227 -6.51 5.69 -3.05
C GLY A 227 -7.02 6.66 -4.09
N GLY A 228 -7.95 7.51 -3.70
CA GLY A 228 -8.67 8.43 -4.57
C GLY A 228 -10.16 8.10 -4.66
N GLU A 229 -10.84 8.79 -5.56
CA GLU A 229 -12.26 8.62 -5.78
C GLU A 229 -12.59 7.20 -6.31
N GLY A 230 -13.65 6.60 -5.76
CA GLY A 230 -14.15 5.30 -6.21
C GLY A 230 -13.24 4.09 -5.89
N ARG A 231 -12.15 4.28 -5.13
CA ARG A 231 -11.23 3.21 -4.76
C ARG A 231 -11.75 2.45 -3.53
N PHE A 232 -11.57 1.12 -3.55
CA PHE A 232 -12.03 0.24 -2.46
C PHE A 232 -11.40 0.61 -1.11
N ASP A 233 -10.07 0.80 -1.07
CA ASP A 233 -9.38 1.19 0.17
C ASP A 233 -9.94 2.50 0.74
N THR A 234 -10.20 3.50 -0.12
CA THR A 234 -10.79 4.78 0.27
C THR A 234 -12.19 4.58 0.87
N ALA A 235 -13.04 3.79 0.21
CA ALA A 235 -14.40 3.51 0.68
C ALA A 235 -14.40 2.77 2.02
N LEU A 236 -13.55 1.74 2.15
CA LEU A 236 -13.45 0.93 3.36
C LEU A 236 -12.98 1.76 4.57
N MET A 237 -11.91 2.54 4.42
CA MET A 237 -11.41 3.39 5.50
C MET A 237 -12.40 4.51 5.88
N LYS A 238 -13.10 5.11 4.90
CA LYS A 238 -14.16 6.10 5.16
C LYS A 238 -15.38 5.51 5.88
N SER A 239 -15.67 4.21 5.67
CA SER A 239 -16.80 3.55 6.34
C SER A 239 -16.55 3.29 7.82
N TYR A 240 -15.29 3.20 8.22
CA TYR A 240 -14.87 2.96 9.61
C TYR A 240 -13.71 3.90 9.98
N PRO A 241 -13.99 5.21 10.13
CA PRO A 241 -12.95 6.22 10.39
C PRO A 241 -12.10 5.86 11.61
N GLU A 242 -10.79 5.99 11.49
CA GLU A 242 -9.82 5.74 12.56
C GLU A 242 -9.87 4.32 13.17
N LYS A 243 -10.56 3.38 12.50
CA LYS A 243 -10.67 1.98 12.94
C LYS A 243 -10.06 1.00 11.96
N ILE A 244 -9.86 1.41 10.72
CA ILE A 244 -9.32 0.54 9.67
C ILE A 244 -8.21 1.24 8.92
N LEU A 245 -7.11 0.52 8.71
CA LEU A 245 -6.07 0.81 7.74
C LEU A 245 -6.18 -0.24 6.63
N SER A 246 -6.33 0.19 5.37
CA SER A 246 -6.48 -0.70 4.22
C SER A 246 -5.51 -0.34 3.11
N LYS A 247 -4.92 -1.37 2.50
CA LYS A 247 -4.07 -1.20 1.34
C LYS A 247 -4.16 -2.38 0.37
N GLY A 248 -4.75 -2.11 -0.79
CA GLY A 248 -4.77 -3.05 -1.91
C GLY A 248 -3.49 -3.03 -2.74
N GLY A 249 -3.22 -4.14 -3.38
CA GLY A 249 -2.15 -4.34 -4.37
C GLY A 249 -2.66 -4.86 -5.71
N ALA A 250 -1.87 -4.72 -6.76
CA ALA A 250 -2.17 -5.31 -8.06
C ALA A 250 -2.34 -6.83 -7.95
N GLU A 251 -2.94 -7.45 -8.97
CA GLU A 251 -3.26 -8.89 -9.00
C GLU A 251 -4.20 -9.31 -7.85
N ALA A 252 -5.08 -8.40 -7.43
CA ALA A 252 -6.09 -8.61 -6.41
C ALA A 252 -5.54 -9.20 -5.09
N VAL A 253 -4.50 -8.58 -4.57
CA VAL A 253 -4.09 -8.69 -3.18
C VAL A 253 -4.71 -7.54 -2.40
N SER A 254 -5.22 -7.79 -1.21
CA SER A 254 -5.68 -6.75 -0.28
C SER A 254 -5.28 -7.12 1.14
N ALA A 255 -4.83 -6.13 1.88
CA ALA A 255 -4.53 -6.27 3.29
C ALA A 255 -5.15 -5.13 4.09
N ALA A 256 -5.60 -5.44 5.29
CA ALA A 256 -6.18 -4.47 6.20
C ALA A 256 -5.82 -4.81 7.64
N GLY A 257 -5.68 -3.79 8.46
CA GLY A 257 -5.63 -3.94 9.90
C GLY A 257 -6.79 -3.15 10.52
N PHE A 258 -7.40 -3.69 11.56
CA PHE A 258 -8.60 -3.08 12.14
C PHE A 258 -8.67 -3.26 13.64
N ILE A 259 -9.30 -2.26 14.28
CA ILE A 259 -9.49 -2.17 15.71
C ILE A 259 -10.98 -2.37 16.00
N MET A 260 -11.29 -3.41 16.75
CA MET A 260 -12.66 -3.73 17.16
C MET A 260 -13.15 -2.79 18.27
N PRO A 261 -14.47 -2.69 18.49
CA PRO A 261 -15.03 -1.84 19.57
C PRO A 261 -14.55 -2.20 20.97
N ASP A 262 -14.16 -3.45 21.21
CA ASP A 262 -13.60 -3.94 22.47
C ASP A 262 -12.09 -3.68 22.62
N GLY A 263 -11.47 -3.04 21.62
CA GLY A 263 -10.04 -2.75 21.57
C GLY A 263 -9.17 -3.87 21.01
N GLN A 264 -9.73 -5.03 20.67
CA GLN A 264 -8.96 -6.08 20.01
C GLN A 264 -8.53 -5.65 18.60
N VAL A 265 -7.34 -6.07 18.22
CA VAL A 265 -6.71 -5.68 16.95
C VAL A 265 -6.44 -6.90 16.10
N TYR A 266 -6.81 -6.80 14.83
CA TYR A 266 -6.64 -7.87 13.87
C TYR A 266 -6.04 -7.38 12.56
N GLY A 267 -5.40 -8.29 11.84
CA GLY A 267 -4.94 -8.10 10.47
C GLY A 267 -5.60 -9.09 9.54
N LEU A 268 -5.95 -8.62 8.37
CA LEU A 268 -6.55 -9.40 7.28
C LEU A 268 -5.63 -9.36 6.07
N ALA A 269 -5.49 -10.48 5.38
CA ALA A 269 -4.96 -10.53 4.02
C ALA A 269 -5.82 -11.45 3.14
N VAL A 270 -6.08 -10.99 1.93
CA VAL A 270 -6.86 -11.72 0.92
C VAL A 270 -6.12 -11.72 -0.41
N LYS A 271 -6.14 -12.87 -1.10
CA LYS A 271 -5.67 -13.03 -2.47
C LYS A 271 -6.75 -13.68 -3.34
N VAL A 272 -7.15 -13.01 -4.40
CA VAL A 272 -7.96 -13.62 -5.46
C VAL A 272 -7.01 -14.33 -6.43
N LEU A 273 -7.19 -15.64 -6.65
CA LEU A 273 -6.19 -16.48 -7.30
C LEU A 273 -5.99 -16.16 -8.79
N ASP A 274 -7.05 -15.71 -9.47
CA ASP A 274 -7.00 -15.29 -10.87
C ASP A 274 -6.58 -13.81 -11.07
N GLY A 275 -6.29 -13.08 -9.98
CA GLY A 275 -5.87 -11.69 -10.03
C GLY A 275 -6.97 -10.69 -10.35
N ASN A 276 -8.22 -11.09 -10.46
CA ASN A 276 -9.31 -10.20 -10.86
C ASN A 276 -9.81 -9.36 -9.68
N TYR A 277 -9.53 -8.06 -9.74
CA TYR A 277 -9.80 -7.11 -8.66
C TYR A 277 -11.29 -6.93 -8.33
N ARG A 278 -12.21 -7.24 -9.27
CA ARG A 278 -13.66 -7.10 -9.04
C ARG A 278 -14.20 -7.97 -7.89
N ALA A 279 -13.48 -9.03 -7.51
CA ALA A 279 -13.89 -9.93 -6.44
C ALA A 279 -13.41 -9.48 -5.04
N ILE A 280 -12.45 -8.54 -4.97
CA ILE A 280 -11.76 -8.18 -3.72
C ILE A 280 -12.73 -7.67 -2.66
N GLY A 281 -13.61 -6.74 -2.99
CA GLY A 281 -14.52 -6.14 -2.03
C GLY A 281 -15.41 -7.19 -1.35
N GLN A 282 -15.96 -8.13 -2.13
CA GLN A 282 -16.81 -9.21 -1.59
C GLN A 282 -16.03 -10.18 -0.71
N MET A 283 -14.76 -10.44 -1.01
CA MET A 283 -13.94 -11.36 -0.22
C MET A 283 -13.42 -10.73 1.06
N VAL A 284 -13.10 -9.43 1.04
CA VAL A 284 -12.62 -8.69 2.22
C VAL A 284 -13.74 -8.48 3.24
N LEU A 285 -14.98 -8.27 2.77
CA LEU A 285 -16.14 -7.99 3.63
C LEU A 285 -16.84 -9.25 4.17
N LYS A 286 -16.39 -10.46 3.83
CA LYS A 286 -16.94 -11.74 4.30
C LYS A 286 -16.31 -12.20 5.60
#